data_63d7e392da6e343c314431ea55af50d7
#
_entry.id   63d7e392da6e343c314431ea55af50d7
#
_cell.length_a   1.000
_cell.length_b   1.000
_cell.length_c   1.000
_cell.angle_alpha   90.00
_cell.angle_beta   90.00
_cell.angle_gamma   90.00
#
_symmetry.space_group_name_H-M   'P 1'
#
loop_
_entity.id
_entity.type
_entity.pdbx_description
1 polymer ?
#
loop_
_entity_poly.entity_id
_entity_poly.type
_entity_poly.pdbx_seq_one_letter_code
_entity_poly.pdbx_strand_id
1 'polypeptide(L)'
;NPSFEASLKRLCDDAKLLSVYLDKQTDKAVADSRLAFGYSAKKICEQDKIIRQNVIKKICVENGADIPEHIHIELIDNALFESGCVDLCGNFRAVVKQGILRIENTEAVNNFGEEILFADVINKEFTFDNIKYFVKEITDFDDLTDNPIYLSEKETKNAVIRTRRQGDKIFFKDRNITKPLRKAMNEFKIPSELRDKLPLVAVNNEILWCEGINSVQTSYSAEKRKFIIICEQGRTFCA
;
A
#
# COMPACT_ATOMS: atom_id res chain seq x y z
N ASN A 1 42.54 25.02 20.87
CA ASN A 1 42.94 25.71 19.62
C ASN A 1 41.73 26.36 18.98
N PRO A 2 41.54 27.70 19.09
CA PRO A 2 40.36 28.40 18.61
C PRO A 2 40.07 28.18 17.11
N SER A 3 41.11 27.97 16.31
CA SER A 3 40.93 27.71 14.86
C SER A 3 40.37 26.32 14.58
N PHE A 4 40.69 25.31 15.43
CA PHE A 4 40.12 23.97 15.31
C PHE A 4 38.64 23.95 15.68
N GLU A 5 38.25 24.60 16.78
CA GLU A 5 36.85 24.69 17.20
C GLU A 5 36.01 25.44 16.15
N ALA A 6 36.50 26.53 15.58
CA ALA A 6 35.84 27.27 14.53
C ALA A 6 35.67 26.44 13.23
N SER A 7 36.69 25.61 12.92
CA SER A 7 36.61 24.71 11.75
C SER A 7 35.62 23.57 11.99
N LEU A 8 35.61 22.98 13.18
CA LEU A 8 34.66 21.93 13.55
C LEU A 8 33.22 22.45 13.53
N LYS A 9 32.99 23.66 14.06
CA LYS A 9 31.69 24.30 14.04
C LYS A 9 31.17 24.50 12.58
N ARG A 10 32.04 25.00 11.68
CA ARG A 10 31.69 25.14 10.27
C ARG A 10 31.34 23.81 9.63
N LEU A 11 32.13 22.76 9.85
CA LEU A 11 31.83 21.41 9.39
C LEU A 11 30.46 20.90 9.89
N CYS A 12 30.12 21.14 11.14
CA CYS A 12 28.83 20.76 11.70
C CYS A 12 27.67 21.55 11.04
N ASP A 13 27.88 22.83 10.80
CA ASP A 13 26.85 23.67 10.16
C ASP A 13 26.64 23.28 8.68
N ASP A 14 27.72 23.03 7.95
CA ASP A 14 27.66 22.50 6.57
C ASP A 14 26.99 21.13 6.50
N ALA A 15 27.32 20.23 7.45
CA ALA A 15 26.68 18.91 7.55
C ALA A 15 25.18 19.00 7.80
N LYS A 16 24.72 19.94 8.64
CA LYS A 16 23.28 20.18 8.87
C LYS A 16 22.57 20.65 7.59
N LEU A 17 23.17 21.61 6.86
CA LEU A 17 22.62 22.10 5.61
C LEU A 17 22.51 20.99 4.57
N LEU A 18 23.57 20.15 4.45
CA LEU A 18 23.58 19.00 3.58
C LEU A 18 22.51 17.98 3.95
N SER A 19 22.34 17.69 5.26
CA SER A 19 21.28 16.78 5.71
C SER A 19 19.90 17.24 5.28
N VAL A 20 19.57 18.53 5.50
CA VAL A 20 18.27 19.09 5.07
C VAL A 20 18.07 18.96 3.56
N TYR A 21 19.11 19.16 2.76
CA TYR A 21 19.03 18.99 1.32
C TYR A 21 18.79 17.53 0.94
N LEU A 22 19.54 16.58 1.53
CA LEU A 22 19.41 15.15 1.28
C LEU A 22 18.02 14.65 1.69
N ASP A 23 17.49 15.09 2.83
CA ASP A 23 16.16 14.72 3.30
C ASP A 23 15.10 15.14 2.30
N LYS A 24 15.17 16.38 1.80
CA LYS A 24 14.24 16.90 0.79
C LYS A 24 14.29 16.10 -0.53
N GLN A 25 15.48 15.74 -0.99
CA GLN A 25 15.64 14.92 -2.22
C GLN A 25 15.12 13.50 -1.98
N THR A 26 15.38 12.93 -0.79
CA THR A 26 14.89 11.62 -0.39
C THR A 26 13.37 11.57 -0.36
N ASP A 27 12.73 12.58 0.24
CA ASP A 27 11.26 12.67 0.33
C ASP A 27 10.62 12.68 -1.06
N LYS A 28 11.18 13.49 -1.95
CA LYS A 28 10.73 13.55 -3.34
C LYS A 28 10.90 12.19 -4.03
N ALA A 29 12.06 11.56 -3.91
CA ALA A 29 12.33 10.27 -4.55
C ALA A 29 11.44 9.14 -4.01
N VAL A 30 11.13 9.14 -2.70
CA VAL A 30 10.17 8.20 -2.09
C VAL A 30 8.78 8.42 -2.69
N ALA A 31 8.30 9.66 -2.71
CA ALA A 31 6.99 9.99 -3.27
C ALA A 31 6.88 9.59 -4.76
N ASP A 32 7.89 9.93 -5.57
CA ASP A 32 7.93 9.61 -6.99
C ASP A 32 7.98 8.10 -7.27
N SER A 33 8.62 7.31 -6.38
CA SER A 33 8.74 5.85 -6.54
C SER A 33 7.54 5.07 -6.01
N ARG A 34 6.65 5.69 -5.24
CA ARG A 34 5.50 5.01 -4.60
C ARG A 34 4.55 4.41 -5.65
N LEU A 35 4.12 3.17 -5.39
CA LEU A 35 3.15 2.41 -6.17
C LEU A 35 2.04 1.91 -5.24
N ALA A 36 0.94 1.41 -5.81
CA ALA A 36 -0.16 0.81 -5.03
C ALA A 36 0.30 -0.33 -4.10
N PHE A 37 1.31 -1.10 -4.51
CA PHE A 37 1.80 -2.28 -3.78
C PHE A 37 3.31 -2.24 -3.54
N GLY A 38 3.85 -1.13 -3.07
CA GLY A 38 5.27 -0.97 -2.78
C GLY A 38 5.91 0.20 -3.51
N TYR A 39 7.16 0.06 -3.93
CA TYR A 39 7.95 1.14 -4.52
C TYR A 39 8.63 0.66 -5.80
N SER A 40 8.67 1.49 -6.83
CA SER A 40 9.30 1.18 -8.11
C SER A 40 10.82 1.09 -7.97
N ALA A 41 11.38 -0.12 -8.09
CA ALA A 41 12.82 -0.33 -8.08
C ALA A 41 13.52 0.51 -9.18
N LYS A 42 12.92 0.60 -10.38
CA LYS A 42 13.45 1.40 -11.48
C LYS A 42 13.63 2.87 -11.10
N LYS A 43 12.59 3.51 -10.55
CA LYS A 43 12.65 4.93 -10.15
C LYS A 43 13.66 5.18 -9.02
N ILE A 44 13.81 4.19 -8.11
CA ILE A 44 14.82 4.25 -7.06
C ILE A 44 16.22 4.12 -7.65
N CYS A 45 16.44 3.20 -8.59
CA CYS A 45 17.74 3.03 -9.28
C CYS A 45 18.17 4.23 -10.12
N GLU A 46 17.24 5.07 -10.58
CA GLU A 46 17.52 6.31 -11.31
C GLU A 46 18.13 7.40 -10.40
N GLN A 47 18.10 7.24 -9.08
CA GLN A 47 18.67 8.19 -8.14
C GLN A 47 20.18 7.96 -7.92
N ASP A 48 20.90 9.03 -7.56
CA ASP A 48 22.29 8.92 -7.09
C ASP A 48 22.41 7.99 -5.89
N LYS A 49 23.54 7.28 -5.78
CA LYS A 49 23.74 6.25 -4.73
C LYS A 49 23.39 6.75 -3.32
N ILE A 50 23.79 7.97 -2.97
CA ILE A 50 23.52 8.53 -1.65
C ILE A 50 22.02 8.76 -1.40
N ILE A 51 21.29 9.24 -2.40
CA ILE A 51 19.83 9.43 -2.32
C ILE A 51 19.15 8.06 -2.25
N ARG A 52 19.55 7.11 -3.10
CA ARG A 52 19.01 5.76 -3.16
C ARG A 52 19.14 5.04 -1.81
N GLN A 53 20.30 5.12 -1.14
CA GLN A 53 20.50 4.56 0.18
C GLN A 53 19.60 5.22 1.24
N ASN A 54 19.40 6.52 1.19
CA ASN A 54 18.49 7.22 2.09
C ASN A 54 17.02 6.89 1.81
N VAL A 55 16.64 6.71 0.54
CA VAL A 55 15.33 6.22 0.13
C VAL A 55 15.04 4.84 0.72
N ILE A 56 16.01 3.90 0.63
CA ILE A 56 15.88 2.56 1.23
C ILE A 56 15.64 2.67 2.75
N LYS A 57 16.46 3.46 3.46
CA LYS A 57 16.28 3.69 4.91
C LYS A 57 14.88 4.20 5.22
N LYS A 58 14.46 5.24 4.51
CA LYS A 58 13.16 5.88 4.73
C LYS A 58 12.01 4.93 4.44
N ILE A 59 12.05 4.18 3.36
CA ILE A 59 11.06 3.16 3.02
C ILE A 59 10.94 2.11 4.13
N CYS A 60 12.07 1.62 4.69
CA CYS A 60 12.05 0.67 5.79
C CYS A 60 11.31 1.24 7.00
N VAL A 61 11.66 2.47 7.43
CA VAL A 61 11.06 3.14 8.59
C VAL A 61 9.57 3.44 8.37
N GLU A 62 9.18 3.93 7.19
CA GLU A 62 7.77 4.20 6.85
C GLU A 62 6.89 2.93 6.87
N ASN A 63 7.50 1.76 6.66
CA ASN A 63 6.80 0.48 6.73
C ASN A 63 6.97 -0.25 8.08
N GLY A 64 7.43 0.46 9.12
CA GLY A 64 7.49 -0.04 10.49
C GLY A 64 8.74 -0.84 10.85
N ALA A 65 9.70 -1.00 9.95
CA ALA A 65 10.98 -1.59 10.25
C ALA A 65 11.91 -0.58 10.95
N ASP A 66 12.85 -1.07 11.72
CA ASP A 66 13.94 -0.25 12.26
C ASP A 66 14.84 0.28 11.11
N ILE A 67 15.66 1.28 11.43
CA ILE A 67 16.67 1.78 10.50
C ILE A 67 17.64 0.63 10.18
N PRO A 68 17.71 0.17 8.91
CA PRO A 68 18.57 -0.95 8.56
C PRO A 68 20.06 -0.58 8.71
N GLU A 69 20.86 -1.56 9.11
CA GLU A 69 22.32 -1.42 9.13
C GLU A 69 22.86 -1.22 7.71
N HIS A 70 24.07 -0.67 7.63
CA HIS A 70 24.72 -0.35 6.33
C HIS A 70 24.79 -1.57 5.40
N ILE A 71 25.08 -2.76 5.94
CA ILE A 71 25.14 -4.01 5.16
C ILE A 71 23.79 -4.37 4.53
N HIS A 72 22.70 -4.21 5.28
CA HIS A 72 21.35 -4.46 4.76
C HIS A 72 20.96 -3.45 3.67
N ILE A 73 21.37 -2.18 3.83
CA ILE A 73 21.15 -1.15 2.82
C ILE A 73 21.85 -1.50 1.51
N GLU A 74 23.12 -1.97 1.59
CA GLU A 74 23.87 -2.39 0.40
C GLU A 74 23.26 -3.63 -0.27
N LEU A 75 22.81 -4.60 0.53
CA LEU A 75 22.13 -5.80 0.00
C LEU A 75 20.82 -5.44 -0.70
N ILE A 76 20.02 -4.53 -0.10
CA ILE A 76 18.78 -4.05 -0.73
C ILE A 76 19.10 -3.25 -2.00
N ASP A 77 20.12 -2.39 -1.96
CA ASP A 77 20.58 -1.61 -3.11
C ASP A 77 20.93 -2.52 -4.28
N ASN A 78 21.67 -3.60 -4.04
CA ASN A 78 21.99 -4.61 -5.06
C ASN A 78 20.73 -5.34 -5.55
N ALA A 79 19.83 -5.72 -4.63
CA ALA A 79 18.59 -6.39 -4.98
C ALA A 79 17.67 -5.54 -5.88
N LEU A 80 17.74 -4.20 -5.81
CA LEU A 80 16.99 -3.32 -6.71
C LEU A 80 17.31 -3.56 -8.19
N PHE A 81 18.54 -3.99 -8.51
CA PHE A 81 18.98 -4.27 -9.88
C PHE A 81 18.74 -5.72 -10.31
N GLU A 82 18.86 -6.69 -9.36
CA GLU A 82 18.89 -8.12 -9.68
C GLU A 82 17.64 -8.88 -9.22
N SER A 83 16.80 -8.24 -8.42
CA SER A 83 15.75 -8.87 -7.62
C SER A 83 16.33 -9.73 -6.48
N GLY A 84 15.59 -9.86 -5.38
CA GLY A 84 16.04 -10.64 -4.23
C GLY A 84 15.26 -10.34 -2.96
N CYS A 85 15.67 -11.00 -1.88
CA CYS A 85 15.12 -10.80 -0.55
C CYS A 85 16.25 -10.54 0.44
N VAL A 86 16.03 -9.63 1.37
CA VAL A 86 16.97 -9.29 2.45
C VAL A 86 16.20 -9.30 3.76
N ASP A 87 16.59 -10.18 4.69
CA ASP A 87 16.01 -10.18 6.03
C ASP A 87 16.54 -8.98 6.82
N LEU A 88 15.64 -8.32 7.56
CA LEU A 88 15.90 -7.15 8.38
C LEU A 88 15.68 -7.51 9.85
N CYS A 89 16.15 -6.64 10.76
CA CYS A 89 15.86 -6.78 12.18
C CYS A 89 14.36 -6.62 12.47
N GLY A 90 13.88 -7.18 13.60
CA GLY A 90 12.50 -6.99 14.05
C GLY A 90 11.43 -7.68 13.17
N ASN A 91 11.77 -8.85 12.61
CA ASN A 91 10.84 -9.66 11.80
C ASN A 91 10.34 -8.98 10.53
N PHE A 92 11.15 -8.14 9.95
CA PHE A 92 10.90 -7.53 8.65
C PHE A 92 11.79 -8.12 7.56
N ARG A 93 11.31 -8.05 6.34
CA ARG A 93 12.03 -8.48 5.13
C ARG A 93 11.82 -7.47 4.01
N ALA A 94 12.90 -7.05 3.37
CA ALA A 94 12.84 -6.33 2.11
C ALA A 94 12.79 -7.32 0.95
N VAL A 95 11.80 -7.21 0.09
CA VAL A 95 11.60 -8.07 -1.09
C VAL A 95 11.58 -7.22 -2.34
N VAL A 96 12.49 -7.50 -3.27
CA VAL A 96 12.48 -6.91 -4.61
C VAL A 96 12.10 -7.97 -5.62
N LYS A 97 10.92 -7.84 -6.22
CA LYS A 97 10.40 -8.78 -7.20
C LYS A 97 9.61 -8.06 -8.28
N GLN A 98 9.82 -8.45 -9.52
CA GLN A 98 9.15 -7.83 -10.69
C GLN A 98 9.33 -6.30 -10.75
N GLY A 99 10.48 -5.79 -10.30
CA GLY A 99 10.77 -4.35 -10.29
C GLY A 99 10.06 -3.55 -9.18
N ILE A 100 9.52 -4.22 -8.17
CA ILE A 100 8.84 -3.61 -7.03
C ILE A 100 9.58 -3.98 -5.74
N LEU A 101 9.98 -2.96 -4.96
CA LEU A 101 10.48 -3.11 -3.59
C LEU A 101 9.31 -3.08 -2.61
N ARG A 102 9.26 -4.04 -1.68
CA ARG A 102 8.32 -4.10 -0.57
C ARG A 102 9.06 -4.40 0.72
N ILE A 103 8.54 -3.87 1.81
CA ILE A 103 8.94 -4.26 3.16
C ILE A 103 7.80 -5.08 3.75
N GLU A 104 8.06 -6.31 4.11
CA GLU A 104 7.09 -7.28 4.63
C GLU A 104 7.42 -7.59 6.09
N ASN A 105 6.40 -7.59 6.96
CA ASN A 105 6.54 -8.11 8.32
C ASN A 105 6.35 -9.62 8.30
N THR A 106 7.34 -10.39 8.75
CA THR A 106 7.31 -11.86 8.72
C THR A 106 6.51 -12.47 9.88
N GLU A 107 6.27 -11.70 10.96
CA GLU A 107 5.44 -12.13 12.10
C GLU A 107 3.99 -11.65 12.01
N ALA A 108 3.62 -10.89 11.00
CA ALA A 108 2.23 -10.51 10.84
C ALA A 108 1.39 -11.78 10.79
N VAL A 109 0.81 -12.11 11.94
CA VAL A 109 -0.14 -13.21 12.08
C VAL A 109 -1.27 -12.88 11.14
N ASN A 110 -1.27 -13.58 10.03
CA ASN A 110 -2.31 -13.48 9.05
C ASN A 110 -3.59 -13.98 9.70
N ASN A 111 -4.44 -13.09 10.16
CA ASN A 111 -5.86 -13.40 10.44
C ASN A 111 -6.57 -13.69 9.10
N PHE A 112 -5.94 -14.56 8.29
CA PHE A 112 -6.46 -15.03 7.01
C PHE A 112 -7.52 -16.10 7.28
N GLY A 113 -8.68 -15.70 7.72
CA GLY A 113 -9.75 -16.67 7.93
C GLY A 113 -10.98 -16.10 8.60
N GLU A 114 -10.87 -15.00 9.30
CA GLU A 114 -12.03 -14.38 9.94
C GLU A 114 -12.79 -13.52 8.93
N GLU A 115 -14.07 -13.87 8.74
CA GLU A 115 -15.01 -13.03 8.03
C GLU A 115 -15.47 -11.92 8.98
N ILE A 116 -15.37 -10.68 8.55
CA ILE A 116 -15.90 -9.53 9.27
C ILE A 116 -17.20 -9.14 8.58
N LEU A 117 -18.30 -9.10 9.32
CA LEU A 117 -19.56 -8.60 8.76
C LEU A 117 -19.40 -7.13 8.38
N PHE A 118 -19.76 -6.79 7.15
CA PHE A 118 -19.65 -5.40 6.67
C PHE A 118 -20.44 -4.42 7.54
N ALA A 119 -21.58 -4.85 8.05
CA ALA A 119 -22.42 -4.06 8.94
C ALA A 119 -21.73 -3.67 10.26
N ASP A 120 -20.80 -4.48 10.75
CA ASP A 120 -20.13 -4.25 12.03
C ASP A 120 -19.04 -3.17 11.95
N VAL A 121 -18.58 -2.86 10.75
CA VAL A 121 -17.49 -1.89 10.49
C VAL A 121 -17.98 -0.58 9.91
N ILE A 122 -19.27 -0.39 9.72
CA ILE A 122 -19.84 0.89 9.26
C ILE A 122 -19.52 2.00 10.28
N ASN A 123 -18.92 3.08 9.80
CA ASN A 123 -18.41 4.21 10.58
C ASN A 123 -17.40 3.80 11.66
N LYS A 124 -16.66 2.71 11.42
CA LYS A 124 -15.59 2.24 12.30
C LYS A 124 -14.33 1.92 11.51
N GLU A 125 -13.22 1.96 12.21
CA GLU A 125 -11.94 1.45 11.71
C GLU A 125 -11.89 -0.08 11.86
N PHE A 126 -11.30 -0.75 10.89
CA PHE A 126 -10.89 -2.14 11.01
C PHE A 126 -9.49 -2.32 10.44
N THR A 127 -8.77 -3.30 10.94
CA THR A 127 -7.41 -3.61 10.48
C THR A 127 -7.42 -4.91 9.70
N PHE A 128 -6.78 -4.91 8.53
CA PHE A 128 -6.63 -6.09 7.71
C PHE A 128 -5.19 -6.11 7.16
N ASP A 129 -4.45 -7.20 7.42
CA ASP A 129 -3.03 -7.33 7.08
C ASP A 129 -2.20 -6.10 7.53
N ASN A 130 -2.39 -5.66 8.78
CA ASN A 130 -1.75 -4.48 9.41
C ASN A 130 -2.05 -3.12 8.73
N ILE A 131 -3.02 -3.09 7.84
CA ILE A 131 -3.48 -1.86 7.19
C ILE A 131 -4.81 -1.47 7.81
N LYS A 132 -4.94 -0.19 8.13
CA LYS A 132 -6.18 0.37 8.65
C LYS A 132 -7.09 0.78 7.51
N TYR A 133 -8.34 0.39 7.63
CA TYR A 133 -9.43 0.75 6.73
C TYR A 133 -10.54 1.39 7.54
N PHE A 134 -11.27 2.27 6.90
CA PHE A 134 -12.45 2.90 7.45
C PHE A 134 -13.60 2.77 6.46
N VAL A 135 -14.78 2.39 6.92
CA VAL A 135 -16.01 2.37 6.12
C VAL A 135 -16.85 3.56 6.53
N LYS A 136 -16.89 4.59 5.68
CA LYS A 136 -17.70 5.80 5.92
C LYS A 136 -19.08 5.64 5.29
N GLU A 137 -20.13 5.87 6.07
CA GLU A 137 -21.47 6.08 5.54
C GLU A 137 -21.63 7.52 5.08
N ILE A 138 -22.08 7.72 3.84
CA ILE A 138 -22.30 9.05 3.27
C ILE A 138 -23.75 9.23 2.89
N THR A 139 -24.28 10.41 3.19
CA THR A 139 -25.64 10.83 2.83
C THR A 139 -25.64 11.80 1.67
N ASP A 140 -24.57 12.59 1.50
CA ASP A 140 -24.41 13.61 0.48
C ASP A 140 -23.11 13.46 -0.33
N PHE A 141 -23.12 13.94 -1.59
CA PHE A 141 -22.01 13.77 -2.55
C PHE A 141 -20.81 14.69 -2.32
N ASP A 142 -20.85 15.61 -1.35
CA ASP A 142 -19.84 16.65 -1.18
C ASP A 142 -18.53 16.18 -0.51
N ASP A 143 -18.48 14.95 0.00
CA ASP A 143 -17.30 14.37 0.65
C ASP A 143 -16.46 13.47 -0.30
N LEU A 144 -16.32 13.86 -1.56
CA LEU A 144 -15.68 13.03 -2.58
C LEU A 144 -14.15 13.05 -2.46
N THR A 145 -13.55 11.89 -2.25
CA THR A 145 -12.12 11.64 -2.51
C THR A 145 -11.90 11.33 -4.00
N ASP A 146 -10.69 11.51 -4.50
CA ASP A 146 -10.36 11.42 -5.95
C ASP A 146 -10.71 10.10 -6.65
N ASN A 147 -11.03 9.01 -5.95
CA ASN A 147 -11.52 7.74 -6.50
C ASN A 147 -12.39 6.98 -5.50
N PRO A 148 -13.59 7.45 -5.18
CA PRO A 148 -14.44 6.81 -4.19
C PRO A 148 -15.10 5.54 -4.77
N ILE A 149 -15.05 4.47 -4.00
CA ILE A 149 -15.81 3.25 -4.29
C ILE A 149 -17.07 3.30 -3.46
N TYR A 150 -18.20 3.41 -4.14
CA TYR A 150 -19.51 3.45 -3.49
C TYR A 150 -20.15 2.08 -3.49
N LEU A 151 -20.58 1.64 -2.30
CA LEU A 151 -21.41 0.45 -2.12
C LEU A 151 -22.78 0.87 -1.63
N SER A 152 -23.85 0.31 -2.17
CA SER A 152 -25.21 0.60 -1.71
C SER A 152 -25.59 -0.27 -0.51
N GLU A 153 -26.50 0.21 0.34
CA GLU A 153 -27.01 -0.54 1.49
C GLU A 153 -27.64 -1.87 1.07
N LYS A 154 -28.31 -1.91 -0.08
CA LYS A 154 -28.94 -3.12 -0.59
C LYS A 154 -27.90 -4.17 -0.99
N GLU A 155 -26.82 -3.74 -1.63
CA GLU A 155 -25.73 -4.63 -2.06
C GLU A 155 -24.95 -5.17 -0.85
N THR A 156 -24.81 -4.38 0.22
CA THR A 156 -23.99 -4.72 1.38
C THR A 156 -24.75 -5.42 2.53
N LYS A 157 -26.05 -5.62 2.41
CA LYS A 157 -26.92 -6.15 3.48
C LYS A 157 -26.41 -7.45 4.13
N ASN A 158 -25.79 -8.34 3.34
CA ASN A 158 -25.20 -9.59 3.81
C ASN A 158 -23.73 -9.71 3.36
N ALA A 159 -23.07 -8.57 3.17
CA ALA A 159 -21.69 -8.58 2.76
C ALA A 159 -20.75 -8.87 3.91
N VAL A 160 -19.66 -9.54 3.59
CA VAL A 160 -18.55 -9.82 4.49
C VAL A 160 -17.25 -9.27 3.91
N ILE A 161 -16.37 -8.85 4.79
CA ILE A 161 -14.99 -8.52 4.45
C ILE A 161 -14.16 -9.76 4.72
N ARG A 162 -13.44 -10.22 3.71
CA ARG A 162 -12.61 -11.43 3.79
C ARG A 162 -11.51 -11.43 2.73
N THR A 163 -10.65 -12.42 2.72
CA THR A 163 -9.75 -12.71 1.61
C THR A 163 -10.47 -13.47 0.50
N ARG A 164 -9.80 -13.60 -0.66
CA ARG A 164 -10.33 -14.33 -1.81
C ARG A 164 -10.53 -15.82 -1.51
N ARG A 165 -11.51 -16.41 -2.19
CA ARG A 165 -11.80 -17.84 -2.18
C ARG A 165 -11.91 -18.40 -3.60
N GLN A 166 -11.83 -19.72 -3.70
CA GLN A 166 -12.06 -20.39 -4.97
C GLN A 166 -13.53 -20.17 -5.42
N GLY A 167 -13.72 -19.79 -6.67
CA GLY A 167 -15.04 -19.55 -7.24
C GLY A 167 -15.47 -18.08 -7.19
N ASP A 168 -14.72 -17.19 -6.54
CA ASP A 168 -15.02 -15.75 -6.50
C ASP A 168 -15.05 -15.14 -7.89
N LYS A 169 -16.07 -14.30 -8.13
CA LYS A 169 -16.32 -13.61 -9.38
C LYS A 169 -16.58 -12.14 -9.15
N ILE A 170 -16.10 -11.30 -10.05
CA ILE A 170 -16.31 -9.87 -10.03
C ILE A 170 -17.04 -9.43 -11.30
N PHE A 171 -18.03 -8.57 -11.15
CA PHE A 171 -18.77 -8.01 -12.28
C PHE A 171 -18.24 -6.63 -12.62
N PHE A 172 -17.87 -6.41 -13.88
CA PHE A 172 -17.42 -5.12 -14.42
C PHE A 172 -18.57 -4.45 -15.17
N LYS A 173 -19.16 -3.42 -14.57
CA LYS A 173 -20.32 -2.72 -15.15
C LYS A 173 -20.01 -2.02 -16.46
N ASP A 174 -18.84 -1.35 -16.53
CA ASP A 174 -18.38 -0.63 -17.72
C ASP A 174 -18.31 -1.52 -18.97
N ARG A 175 -17.98 -2.80 -18.77
CA ARG A 175 -17.85 -3.79 -19.84
C ARG A 175 -19.01 -4.79 -19.88
N ASN A 176 -19.93 -4.72 -18.93
CA ASN A 176 -21.05 -5.68 -18.75
C ASN A 176 -20.61 -7.15 -18.76
N ILE A 177 -19.51 -7.46 -18.07
CA ILE A 177 -18.94 -8.82 -18.03
C ILE A 177 -18.63 -9.26 -16.60
N THR A 178 -18.89 -10.53 -16.31
CA THR A 178 -18.44 -11.20 -15.08
C THR A 178 -17.17 -11.98 -15.36
N LYS A 179 -16.14 -11.76 -14.53
CA LYS A 179 -14.87 -12.48 -14.61
C LYS A 179 -14.57 -13.22 -13.32
N PRO A 180 -13.92 -14.39 -13.37
CA PRO A 180 -13.28 -14.97 -12.17
C PRO A 180 -12.32 -13.96 -11.56
N LEU A 181 -12.35 -13.79 -10.22
CA LEU A 181 -11.52 -12.81 -9.51
C LEU A 181 -10.02 -13.00 -9.82
N ARG A 182 -9.56 -14.26 -9.95
CA ARG A 182 -8.16 -14.55 -10.33
C ARG A 182 -7.76 -13.93 -11.68
N LYS A 183 -8.66 -13.93 -12.68
CA LYS A 183 -8.41 -13.31 -13.99
C LYS A 183 -8.39 -11.78 -13.88
N ALA A 184 -9.29 -11.21 -13.07
CA ALA A 184 -9.29 -9.79 -12.79
C ALA A 184 -7.99 -9.35 -12.12
N MET A 185 -7.53 -10.06 -11.09
CA MET A 185 -6.25 -9.77 -10.41
C MET A 185 -5.04 -9.84 -11.35
N ASN A 186 -5.06 -10.73 -12.36
CA ASN A 186 -4.02 -10.77 -13.40
C ASN A 186 -4.07 -9.53 -14.30
N GLU A 187 -5.25 -9.11 -14.72
CA GLU A 187 -5.46 -7.94 -15.57
C GLU A 187 -4.98 -6.65 -14.88
N PHE A 188 -5.28 -6.52 -13.59
CA PHE A 188 -4.82 -5.41 -12.76
C PHE A 188 -3.39 -5.59 -12.22
N LYS A 189 -2.65 -6.59 -12.70
CA LYS A 189 -1.25 -6.87 -12.36
C LYS A 189 -0.99 -6.99 -10.85
N ILE A 190 -1.97 -7.46 -10.08
CA ILE A 190 -1.81 -7.69 -8.65
C ILE A 190 -0.79 -8.82 -8.44
N PRO A 191 0.31 -8.59 -7.69
CA PRO A 191 1.32 -9.59 -7.41
C PRO A 191 0.72 -10.85 -6.75
N SER A 192 1.20 -12.04 -7.15
CA SER A 192 0.67 -13.31 -6.67
C SER A 192 0.69 -13.44 -5.15
N GLU A 193 1.73 -12.91 -4.52
CA GLU A 193 1.99 -12.96 -3.09
C GLU A 193 1.01 -12.11 -2.25
N LEU A 194 0.40 -11.11 -2.89
CA LEU A 194 -0.56 -10.23 -2.23
C LEU A 194 -2.00 -10.70 -2.38
N ARG A 195 -2.30 -11.55 -3.38
CA ARG A 195 -3.67 -11.92 -3.74
C ARG A 195 -4.45 -12.58 -2.61
N ASP A 196 -3.77 -13.33 -1.75
CA ASP A 196 -4.36 -13.98 -0.58
C ASP A 196 -4.41 -13.08 0.65
N LYS A 197 -3.83 -11.88 0.56
CA LYS A 197 -3.71 -10.90 1.64
C LYS A 197 -4.62 -9.69 1.48
N LEU A 198 -5.21 -9.50 0.30
CA LEU A 198 -6.04 -8.33 0.03
C LEU A 198 -7.44 -8.51 0.59
N PRO A 199 -7.98 -7.49 1.29
CA PRO A 199 -9.37 -7.50 1.69
C PRO A 199 -10.27 -7.30 0.47
N LEU A 200 -11.40 -7.96 0.52
CA LEU A 200 -12.49 -7.78 -0.44
C LEU A 200 -13.83 -7.77 0.30
N VAL A 201 -14.80 -7.10 -0.28
CA VAL A 201 -16.20 -7.14 0.17
C VAL A 201 -16.95 -8.09 -0.75
N ALA A 202 -17.56 -9.10 -0.18
CA ALA A 202 -18.26 -10.14 -0.93
C ALA A 202 -19.63 -10.44 -0.35
N VAL A 203 -20.57 -10.79 -1.23
CA VAL A 203 -21.82 -11.47 -0.92
C VAL A 203 -21.74 -12.86 -1.53
N ASN A 204 -21.58 -13.88 -0.72
CA ASN A 204 -21.25 -15.25 -1.16
C ASN A 204 -19.95 -15.24 -2.02
N ASN A 205 -20.06 -15.60 -3.31
CA ASN A 205 -18.95 -15.62 -4.26
C ASN A 205 -18.92 -14.41 -5.20
N GLU A 206 -19.83 -13.45 -5.00
CA GLU A 206 -19.91 -12.22 -5.80
C GLU A 206 -19.12 -11.12 -5.09
N ILE A 207 -18.07 -10.63 -5.74
CA ILE A 207 -17.20 -9.59 -5.20
C ILE A 207 -17.77 -8.22 -5.56
N LEU A 208 -18.11 -7.44 -4.54
CA LEU A 208 -18.56 -6.06 -4.66
C LEU A 208 -17.38 -5.10 -4.77
N TRP A 209 -16.32 -5.37 -4.01
CA TRP A 209 -15.10 -4.60 -3.99
C TRP A 209 -13.90 -5.49 -3.68
N CYS A 210 -12.76 -5.17 -4.24
CA CYS A 210 -11.47 -5.80 -3.93
C CYS A 210 -10.39 -4.74 -3.99
N GLU A 211 -9.56 -4.66 -2.96
CA GLU A 211 -8.40 -3.77 -2.96
C GLU A 211 -7.51 -4.04 -4.17
N GLY A 212 -7.07 -2.98 -4.84
CA GLY A 212 -6.25 -3.06 -6.05
C GLY A 212 -7.00 -3.30 -7.35
N ILE A 213 -8.31 -3.51 -7.31
CA ILE A 213 -9.15 -3.58 -8.50
C ILE A 213 -10.04 -2.35 -8.55
N ASN A 214 -9.62 -1.35 -9.33
CA ASN A 214 -10.39 -0.14 -9.58
C ASN A 214 -11.54 -0.43 -10.57
N SER A 215 -12.47 -1.26 -10.18
CA SER A 215 -13.71 -1.42 -10.93
C SER A 215 -14.78 -0.59 -10.24
N VAL A 216 -15.26 0.42 -10.93
CA VAL A 216 -16.39 1.22 -10.49
C VAL A 216 -17.64 0.34 -10.51
N GLN A 217 -17.88 -0.39 -9.44
CA GLN A 217 -19.15 -1.12 -9.25
C GLN A 217 -20.20 -0.22 -8.60
N THR A 218 -20.25 1.04 -9.00
CA THR A 218 -21.29 1.91 -8.51
C THR A 218 -22.58 1.64 -9.26
N SER A 219 -23.52 0.95 -8.61
CA SER A 219 -24.89 1.10 -9.01
C SER A 219 -25.34 2.50 -8.58
N TYR A 220 -25.48 3.40 -9.52
CA TYR A 220 -26.27 4.62 -9.33
C TYR A 220 -27.76 4.23 -9.25
N SER A 221 -28.12 3.47 -8.21
CA SER A 221 -29.52 3.36 -7.84
C SER A 221 -29.82 4.51 -6.87
N ALA A 222 -31.04 5.04 -6.96
CA ALA A 222 -31.53 6.15 -6.15
C ALA A 222 -31.68 5.79 -4.63
N GLU A 223 -30.87 4.85 -4.12
CA GLU A 223 -30.89 4.45 -2.73
C GLU A 223 -30.12 5.47 -1.87
N LYS A 224 -30.75 5.86 -0.77
CA LYS A 224 -30.35 6.98 0.08
C LYS A 224 -29.10 6.77 0.90
N ARG A 225 -28.55 5.53 1.01
CA ARG A 225 -27.39 5.23 1.82
C ARG A 225 -26.29 4.63 0.97
N LYS A 226 -25.09 5.17 1.11
CA LYS A 226 -23.89 4.73 0.40
C LYS A 226 -22.74 4.63 1.37
N PHE A 227 -21.84 3.71 1.11
CA PHE A 227 -20.65 3.48 1.90
C PHE A 227 -19.41 3.68 1.04
N ILE A 228 -18.40 4.31 1.62
CA ILE A 228 -17.07 4.45 1.03
C ILE A 228 -16.10 3.68 1.89
N ILE A 229 -15.25 2.89 1.26
CA ILE A 229 -14.12 2.24 1.94
C ILE A 229 -12.89 3.12 1.73
N ILE A 230 -12.29 3.57 2.82
CA ILE A 230 -11.10 4.41 2.83
C ILE A 230 -9.97 3.59 3.43
N CYS A 231 -8.82 3.55 2.74
CA CYS A 231 -7.58 3.01 3.29
C CYS A 231 -6.76 4.19 3.85
N GLU A 232 -6.55 4.25 5.15
CA GLU A 232 -5.85 5.38 5.80
C GLU A 232 -4.34 5.40 5.55
N GLN A 233 -3.73 4.28 5.26
CA GLN A 233 -2.30 4.19 4.96
C GLN A 233 -2.02 4.19 3.45
N GLY A 234 -2.35 5.30 2.80
CA GLY A 234 -1.69 5.81 1.59
C GLY A 234 -1.38 4.84 0.45
N ARG A 235 -2.17 3.81 0.21
CA ARG A 235 -2.14 3.12 -1.08
C ARG A 235 -2.92 3.98 -2.07
N THR A 236 -2.25 5.00 -2.59
CA THR A 236 -2.81 5.79 -3.71
C THR A 236 -2.84 4.87 -4.93
N PHE A 237 -4.02 4.47 -5.32
CA PHE A 237 -4.25 3.78 -6.59
C PHE A 237 -4.12 4.83 -7.69
N CYS A 238 -2.94 4.94 -8.30
CA CYS A 238 -2.82 5.64 -9.58
C CYS A 238 -3.43 4.76 -10.67
N ALA A 239 -4.40 5.33 -11.39
CA ALA A 239 -5.03 4.78 -12.57
C ALA A 239 -4.00 4.48 -13.69
#